data_0fbeb33352786a39b6c8d37fa764dd20
#
_entry.id   0fbeb33352786a39b6c8d37fa764dd20
#
_cell.length_a   1.000
_cell.length_b   1.000
_cell.length_c   1.000
_cell.angle_alpha   90.00
_cell.angle_beta   90.00
_cell.angle_gamma   90.00
#
_symmetry.space_group_name_H-M   'P 1'
#
loop_
_entity.id
_entity.type
_entity.pdbx_description
1 polymer ?
#
loop_
_entity_poly.entity_id
_entity_poly.type
_entity_poly.pdbx_seq_one_letter_code
_entity_poly.pdbx_strand_id
1 'polypeptide(L)'
;MNDSKNPLSPHLQIYRWQISSLISIFHRITGIINVMGLIIICLWIGLLFFGESSYELINIFFQSYFGKIFIMGFAWSYSFHLLSGIRHLILDLGYGYEIKTANITGIIVIIGSLVLTVLMWLIGRGLI
;
A
#
# COMPACT_ATOMS: atom_id res chain seq x y z
N MET A 1 -32.34 -5.52 -36.24
CA MET A 1 -31.51 -4.42 -35.65
C MET A 1 -30.09 -4.72 -35.96
N ASN A 2 -29.37 -3.81 -36.61
CA ASN A 2 -28.01 -4.09 -37.08
C ASN A 2 -27.04 -3.85 -35.92
N ASP A 3 -26.60 -4.92 -35.23
CA ASP A 3 -25.71 -4.91 -34.05
C ASP A 3 -24.30 -4.39 -34.34
N SER A 4 -23.98 -4.17 -35.62
CA SER A 4 -22.64 -3.76 -36.07
C SER A 4 -22.23 -2.32 -35.69
N LYS A 5 -23.15 -1.50 -35.14
CA LYS A 5 -22.90 -0.11 -34.72
C LYS A 5 -22.74 0.06 -33.20
N ASN A 6 -22.99 -0.96 -32.44
CA ASN A 6 -22.84 -0.90 -30.99
C ASN A 6 -21.36 -1.09 -30.60
N PRO A 7 -20.80 -0.26 -29.69
CA PRO A 7 -19.45 -0.47 -29.20
C PRO A 7 -19.34 -1.84 -28.52
N LEU A 8 -18.26 -2.56 -28.80
CA LEU A 8 -17.98 -3.82 -28.13
C LEU A 8 -17.85 -3.59 -26.61
N SER A 9 -18.59 -4.40 -25.84
CA SER A 9 -18.41 -4.42 -24.38
C SER A 9 -16.98 -4.84 -24.03
N PRO A 10 -16.33 -4.21 -23.03
CA PRO A 10 -14.99 -4.61 -22.59
C PRO A 10 -15.08 -5.96 -21.85
N HIS A 11 -15.00 -7.07 -22.62
CA HIS A 11 -14.91 -8.39 -22.05
C HIS A 11 -13.55 -8.60 -21.37
N LEU A 12 -13.49 -9.44 -20.32
CA LEU A 12 -12.25 -9.78 -19.59
C LEU A 12 -11.10 -10.22 -20.52
N GLN A 13 -11.44 -10.85 -21.64
CA GLN A 13 -10.46 -11.35 -22.64
C GLN A 13 -9.79 -10.25 -23.44
N ILE A 14 -10.40 -9.06 -23.56
CA ILE A 14 -9.87 -7.92 -24.32
C ILE A 14 -9.47 -6.75 -23.42
N TYR A 15 -9.72 -6.84 -22.10
CA TYR A 15 -9.34 -5.81 -21.14
C TYR A 15 -7.83 -5.78 -20.96
N ARG A 16 -7.22 -4.63 -21.24
CA ARG A 16 -5.80 -4.39 -20.97
C ARG A 16 -5.66 -3.64 -19.65
N TRP A 17 -4.94 -4.23 -18.72
CA TRP A 17 -4.65 -3.61 -17.43
C TRP A 17 -3.94 -2.28 -17.59
N GLN A 18 -4.53 -1.24 -17.03
CA GLN A 18 -3.93 0.09 -16.96
C GLN A 18 -3.27 0.28 -15.59
N ILE A 19 -2.17 1.02 -15.54
CA ILE A 19 -1.43 1.29 -14.29
C ILE A 19 -2.35 1.96 -13.27
N SER A 20 -3.20 2.89 -13.68
CA SER A 20 -4.15 3.56 -12.79
C SER A 20 -5.14 2.59 -12.15
N SER A 21 -5.61 1.57 -12.87
CA SER A 21 -6.51 0.54 -12.33
C SER A 21 -5.81 -0.32 -11.28
N LEU A 22 -4.56 -0.71 -11.54
CA LEU A 22 -3.74 -1.46 -10.58
C LEU A 22 -3.54 -0.66 -9.30
N ILE A 23 -3.16 0.62 -9.40
CA ILE A 23 -2.94 1.47 -8.23
C ILE A 23 -4.23 1.61 -7.41
N SER A 24 -5.37 1.77 -8.06
CA SER A 24 -6.67 1.88 -7.37
C SER A 24 -7.00 0.61 -6.58
N ILE A 25 -6.76 -0.57 -7.16
CA ILE A 25 -6.97 -1.86 -6.48
C ILE A 25 -6.00 -2.00 -5.31
N PHE A 26 -4.71 -1.77 -5.53
CA PHE A 26 -3.71 -1.87 -4.46
C PHE A 26 -3.93 -0.83 -3.36
N HIS A 27 -4.40 0.37 -3.68
CA HIS A 27 -4.77 1.37 -2.66
C HIS A 27 -5.86 0.83 -1.71
N ARG A 28 -6.89 0.18 -2.24
CA ARG A 28 -7.95 -0.44 -1.42
C ARG A 28 -7.43 -1.60 -0.56
N ILE A 29 -6.62 -2.48 -1.16
CA ILE A 29 -6.02 -3.61 -0.44
C ILE A 29 -5.11 -3.11 0.68
N THR A 30 -4.22 -2.17 0.39
CA THR A 30 -3.32 -1.61 1.39
C THR A 30 -4.06 -0.83 2.48
N GLY A 31 -5.20 -0.21 2.16
CA GLY A 31 -6.07 0.41 3.16
C GLY A 31 -6.58 -0.60 4.19
N ILE A 32 -7.04 -1.77 3.74
CA ILE A 32 -7.48 -2.86 4.65
C ILE A 32 -6.30 -3.36 5.49
N ILE A 33 -5.16 -3.61 4.86
CA ILE A 33 -3.95 -4.06 5.56
C ILE A 33 -3.54 -3.04 6.64
N ASN A 34 -3.60 -1.75 6.34
CA ASN A 34 -3.23 -0.69 7.29
C ASN A 34 -4.18 -0.64 8.49
N VAL A 35 -5.49 -0.84 8.29
CA VAL A 35 -6.45 -0.94 9.41
C VAL A 35 -6.12 -2.14 10.29
N MET A 36 -5.85 -3.31 9.70
CA MET A 36 -5.45 -4.50 10.45
C MET A 36 -4.14 -4.28 11.21
N GLY A 37 -3.17 -3.63 10.57
CA GLY A 37 -1.91 -3.26 11.20
C GLY A 37 -2.08 -2.29 12.37
N LEU A 38 -2.96 -1.30 12.24
CA LEU A 38 -3.28 -0.38 13.34
C LEU A 38 -3.86 -1.13 14.54
N ILE A 39 -4.77 -2.08 14.33
CA ILE A 39 -5.33 -2.92 15.40
C ILE A 39 -4.19 -3.68 16.10
N ILE A 40 -3.27 -4.29 15.35
CA ILE A 40 -2.13 -5.02 15.91
C ILE A 40 -1.22 -4.08 16.73
N ILE A 41 -0.96 -2.88 16.25
CA ILE A 41 -0.17 -1.87 16.99
C ILE A 41 -0.89 -1.48 18.29
N CYS A 42 -2.20 -1.24 18.25
CA CYS A 42 -2.97 -0.91 19.44
C CYS A 42 -2.95 -2.06 20.48
N LEU A 43 -3.08 -3.30 20.01
CA LEU A 43 -2.96 -4.47 20.88
C LEU A 43 -1.56 -4.59 21.47
N TRP A 44 -0.50 -4.39 20.67
CA TRP A 44 0.89 -4.43 21.13
C TRP A 44 1.16 -3.37 22.21
N ILE A 45 0.73 -2.13 21.98
CA ILE A 45 0.85 -1.07 22.99
C ILE A 45 0.01 -1.41 24.22
N GLY A 46 -1.21 -1.93 24.04
CA GLY A 46 -2.10 -2.35 25.14
C GLY A 46 -1.47 -3.41 26.04
N LEU A 47 -0.68 -4.31 25.49
CA LEU A 47 0.00 -5.35 26.26
C LEU A 47 1.07 -4.82 27.22
N LEU A 48 1.57 -3.59 27.01
CA LEU A 48 2.47 -2.93 27.97
C LEU A 48 1.80 -2.73 29.33
N PHE A 49 0.47 -2.59 29.38
CA PHE A 49 -0.30 -2.44 30.62
C PHE A 49 -0.45 -3.77 31.40
N PHE A 50 -0.27 -4.91 30.74
CA PHE A 50 -0.39 -6.24 31.35
C PHE A 50 0.94 -6.81 31.86
N GLY A 51 2.02 -6.03 31.78
CA GLY A 51 3.32 -6.36 32.32
C GLY A 51 4.32 -6.87 31.29
N GLU A 52 5.55 -6.97 31.74
CA GLU A 52 6.74 -7.22 30.91
C GLU A 52 6.67 -8.57 30.18
N SER A 53 6.16 -9.61 30.82
CA SER A 53 6.07 -10.96 30.24
C SER A 53 5.13 -11.01 29.00
N SER A 54 4.05 -10.24 29.03
CA SER A 54 3.09 -10.18 27.90
C SER A 54 3.67 -9.41 26.70
N TYR A 55 4.44 -8.38 26.97
CA TYR A 55 5.16 -7.62 25.96
C TYR A 55 6.27 -8.45 25.31
N GLU A 56 7.01 -9.23 26.10
CA GLU A 56 8.14 -10.03 25.64
C GLU A 56 7.72 -11.09 24.60
N LEU A 57 6.56 -11.71 24.77
CA LEU A 57 6.03 -12.69 23.80
C LEU A 57 5.87 -12.09 22.39
N ILE A 58 5.32 -10.89 22.29
CA ILE A 58 5.16 -10.22 21.00
C ILE A 58 6.51 -9.73 20.46
N ASN A 59 7.39 -9.27 21.33
CA ASN A 59 8.73 -8.83 20.95
C ASN A 59 9.54 -9.97 20.33
N ILE A 60 9.47 -11.19 20.89
CA ILE A 60 10.06 -12.40 20.33
C ILE A 60 9.56 -12.64 18.89
N PHE A 61 8.24 -12.52 18.66
CA PHE A 61 7.68 -12.66 17.32
C PHE A 61 8.26 -11.63 16.34
N PHE A 62 8.28 -10.34 16.70
CA PHE A 62 8.77 -9.29 15.83
C PHE A 62 10.28 -9.36 15.58
N GLN A 63 11.06 -9.93 16.50
CA GLN A 63 12.49 -10.18 16.31
C GLN A 63 12.76 -11.38 15.39
N SER A 64 11.78 -12.27 15.22
CA SER A 64 11.91 -13.43 14.34
C SER A 64 12.02 -13.03 12.86
N TYR A 65 12.47 -13.97 12.03
CA TYR A 65 12.54 -13.76 10.58
C TYR A 65 11.18 -13.44 9.96
N PHE A 66 10.14 -14.17 10.39
CA PHE A 66 8.76 -13.93 9.94
C PHE A 66 8.23 -12.57 10.39
N GLY A 67 8.48 -12.17 11.63
CA GLY A 67 8.10 -10.86 12.15
C GLY A 67 8.74 -9.72 11.37
N LYS A 68 10.01 -9.84 10.99
CA LYS A 68 10.71 -8.85 10.16
C LYS A 68 10.11 -8.73 8.76
N ILE A 69 9.76 -9.86 8.12
CA ILE A 69 9.06 -9.85 6.83
C ILE A 69 7.70 -9.18 6.97
N PHE A 70 6.97 -9.48 8.04
CA PHE A 70 5.67 -8.89 8.32
C PHE A 70 5.76 -7.36 8.49
N ILE A 71 6.72 -6.86 9.28
CA ILE A 71 6.97 -5.42 9.47
C ILE A 71 7.32 -4.76 8.13
N MET A 72 8.18 -5.38 7.32
CA MET A 72 8.56 -4.83 6.01
C MET A 72 7.38 -4.78 5.05
N GLY A 73 6.54 -5.82 5.01
CA GLY A 73 5.31 -5.85 4.22
C GLY A 73 4.31 -4.78 4.66
N PHE A 74 4.16 -4.59 5.97
CA PHE A 74 3.31 -3.55 6.52
C PHE A 74 3.85 -2.15 6.22
N ALA A 75 5.15 -1.91 6.36
CA ALA A 75 5.79 -0.66 6.01
C ALA A 75 5.60 -0.32 4.52
N TRP A 76 5.69 -1.32 3.63
CA TRP A 76 5.41 -1.13 2.22
C TRP A 76 3.92 -0.80 1.98
N SER A 77 3.00 -1.52 2.62
CA SER A 77 1.57 -1.24 2.53
C SER A 77 1.26 0.20 2.93
N TYR A 78 1.82 0.66 4.04
CA TYR A 78 1.67 2.04 4.52
C TYR A 78 2.26 3.05 3.52
N SER A 79 3.47 2.83 3.04
CA SER A 79 4.17 3.71 2.09
C SER A 79 3.41 3.82 0.77
N PHE A 80 2.92 2.69 0.24
CA PHE A 80 2.12 2.65 -0.98
C PHE A 80 0.79 3.37 -0.80
N HIS A 81 0.09 3.09 0.29
CA HIS A 81 -1.21 3.72 0.59
C HIS A 81 -1.07 5.24 0.73
N LEU A 82 -0.04 5.71 1.41
CA LEU A 82 0.26 7.13 1.57
C LEU A 82 0.50 7.81 0.21
N LEU A 83 1.43 7.30 -0.59
CA LEU A 83 1.78 7.91 -1.87
C LEU A 83 0.63 7.84 -2.88
N SER A 84 -0.09 6.72 -2.93
CA SER A 84 -1.26 6.59 -3.79
C SER A 84 -2.43 7.47 -3.32
N GLY A 85 -2.59 7.67 -2.00
CA GLY A 85 -3.55 8.61 -1.44
C GLY A 85 -3.26 10.05 -1.82
N ILE A 86 -2.00 10.51 -1.71
CA ILE A 86 -1.56 11.82 -2.19
C ILE A 86 -1.88 11.99 -3.68
N ARG A 87 -1.59 10.97 -4.49
CA ARG A 87 -1.93 10.99 -5.91
C ARG A 87 -3.44 11.13 -6.13
N HIS A 88 -4.29 10.42 -5.37
CA HIS A 88 -5.74 10.57 -5.46
C HIS A 88 -6.20 11.98 -5.14
N LEU A 89 -5.67 12.59 -4.08
CA LEU A 89 -6.00 13.98 -3.74
C LEU A 89 -5.61 14.97 -4.86
N ILE A 90 -4.47 14.78 -5.52
CA ILE A 90 -4.06 15.60 -6.66
C ILE A 90 -5.03 15.45 -7.84
N LEU A 91 -5.48 14.22 -8.13
CA LEU A 91 -6.48 13.96 -9.15
C LEU A 91 -7.83 14.61 -8.79
N ASP A 92 -8.27 14.53 -7.54
CA ASP A 92 -9.51 15.14 -7.07
C ASP A 92 -9.49 16.67 -7.20
N LEU A 93 -8.32 17.29 -7.14
CA LEU A 93 -8.12 18.72 -7.44
C LEU A 93 -8.16 19.05 -8.94
N GLY A 94 -8.35 18.07 -9.81
CA GLY A 94 -8.45 18.26 -11.25
C GLY A 94 -7.13 18.19 -12.02
N TYR A 95 -6.03 17.78 -11.39
CA TYR A 95 -4.72 17.73 -12.03
C TYR A 95 -4.30 16.30 -12.39
N GLY A 96 -3.61 16.15 -13.53
CA GLY A 96 -2.93 14.89 -13.88
C GLY A 96 -3.78 13.82 -14.56
N TYR A 97 -4.94 14.17 -15.12
CA TYR A 97 -5.84 13.23 -15.83
C TYR A 97 -5.35 12.79 -17.21
N GLU A 98 -4.39 13.48 -17.80
CA GLU A 98 -3.82 13.06 -19.08
C GLU A 98 -3.23 11.65 -18.92
N ILE A 99 -3.51 10.77 -19.89
CA ILE A 99 -3.11 9.35 -19.86
C ILE A 99 -1.61 9.20 -19.59
N LYS A 100 -0.78 10.03 -20.25
CA LYS A 100 0.67 10.01 -20.07
C LYS A 100 1.07 10.37 -18.64
N THR A 101 0.52 11.46 -18.12
CA THR A 101 0.78 11.96 -16.75
C THR A 101 0.27 10.95 -15.71
N ALA A 102 -0.92 10.39 -15.91
CA ALA A 102 -1.49 9.38 -15.02
C ALA A 102 -0.64 8.11 -14.95
N ASN A 103 -0.04 7.68 -16.06
CA ASN A 103 0.88 6.54 -16.08
C ASN A 103 2.20 6.86 -15.38
N ILE A 104 2.80 8.02 -15.64
CA ILE A 104 4.07 8.44 -15.01
C ILE A 104 3.90 8.56 -13.49
N THR A 105 2.87 9.28 -13.04
CA THR A 105 2.59 9.41 -11.60
C THR A 105 2.31 8.08 -10.94
N GLY A 106 1.67 7.15 -11.67
CA GLY A 106 1.46 5.79 -11.22
C GLY A 106 2.76 5.02 -10.99
N ILE A 107 3.71 5.11 -11.92
CA ILE A 107 5.03 4.50 -11.78
C ILE A 107 5.79 5.13 -10.60
N ILE A 108 5.71 6.46 -10.45
CA ILE A 108 6.33 7.16 -9.31
C ILE A 108 5.79 6.64 -7.97
N VAL A 109 4.49 6.38 -7.85
CA VAL A 109 3.90 5.78 -6.64
C VAL A 109 4.50 4.40 -6.36
N ILE A 110 4.59 3.54 -7.36
CA ILE A 110 5.12 2.19 -7.20
C ILE A 110 6.59 2.23 -6.75
N ILE A 111 7.44 2.93 -7.49
CA ILE A 111 8.88 3.02 -7.18
C ILE A 111 9.11 3.77 -5.86
N GLY A 112 8.42 4.90 -5.68
CA GLY A 112 8.52 5.71 -4.46
C GLY A 112 8.12 4.95 -3.20
N SER A 113 7.10 4.08 -3.28
CA SER A 113 6.70 3.26 -2.13
C SER A 113 7.77 2.24 -1.73
N LEU A 114 8.47 1.64 -2.70
CA LEU A 114 9.58 0.74 -2.41
C LEU A 114 10.76 1.48 -1.79
N VAL A 115 11.13 2.62 -2.35
CA VAL A 115 12.22 3.47 -1.81
C VAL A 115 11.89 3.91 -0.38
N LEU A 116 10.68 4.41 -0.15
CA LEU A 116 10.24 4.85 1.17
C LEU A 116 10.26 3.70 2.19
N THR A 117 9.85 2.50 1.78
CA THR A 117 9.91 1.30 2.63
C THR A 117 11.34 0.98 3.05
N VAL A 118 12.28 1.01 2.10
CA VAL A 118 13.70 0.76 2.40
C VAL A 118 14.25 1.82 3.34
N LEU A 119 13.94 3.09 3.11
CA LEU A 119 14.37 4.18 4.00
C LEU A 119 13.82 4.01 5.41
N MET A 120 12.54 3.71 5.57
CA MET A 120 11.93 3.44 6.89
C MET A 120 12.62 2.26 7.59
N TRP A 121 12.95 1.20 6.84
CA TRP A 121 13.65 0.04 7.38
C TRP A 121 15.06 0.39 7.86
N LEU A 122 15.82 1.15 7.07
CA LEU A 122 17.18 1.58 7.42
C LEU A 122 17.17 2.50 8.65
N ILE A 123 16.26 3.46 8.71
CA ILE A 123 16.11 4.35 9.87
C ILE A 123 15.75 3.53 11.12
N GLY A 124 14.79 2.61 11.01
CA GLY A 124 14.36 1.77 12.13
C GLY A 124 15.45 0.85 12.65
N ARG A 125 16.45 0.51 11.84
CA ARG A 125 17.65 -0.26 12.25
C ARG A 125 18.81 0.59 12.76
N GLY A 126 18.67 1.92 12.77
CA GLY A 126 19.74 2.82 13.17
C GLY A 126 20.94 2.81 12.22
N LEU A 127 20.73 2.56 10.92
CA LEU A 127 21.78 2.52 9.91
C LEU A 127 21.94 3.86 9.16
N ILE A 128 21.09 4.84 9.49
CA ILE A 128 21.11 6.22 9.02
C ILE A 128 20.99 7.13 10.22
#